data_bb66b1fdba1e25c3edcb8d2a44b603c6
#
_entry.id   bb66b1fdba1e25c3edcb8d2a44b603c6
#
_cell.length_a   1.000
_cell.length_b   1.000
_cell.length_c   1.000
_cell.angle_alpha   90.00
_cell.angle_beta   90.00
_cell.angle_gamma   90.00
#
_symmetry.space_group_name_H-M   'P 1'
#
loop_
_entity.id
_entity.type
_entity.pdbx_description
1 polymer ?
#
loop_
_entity_poly.entity_id
_entity_poly.type
_entity_poly.pdbx_seq_one_letter_code
_entity_poly.pdbx_strand_id
1 'polypeptide(L)'
;MKMVAAAKLKRAQDSAEKGRPYSEKMNNIILNLSSGISDKETAPKLLSGTGKEQVHLCVVLTSDRGLCGGFNANIIKKAKSYFAKLNKEGKELKIITVGSKGNDQLKRVYGNKIIENISFKNSKNANYFYAEKV
;
A
#
# COMPACT_ATOMS: atom_id res chain seq x y z
N MET A 1 27.24 9.96 11.90
CA MET A 1 25.87 9.42 11.78
C MET A 1 24.94 10.36 11.02
N LYS A 2 24.88 11.66 11.31
CA LYS A 2 24.00 12.64 10.64
C LYS A 2 24.22 12.70 9.11
N MET A 3 25.47 12.72 8.65
CA MET A 3 25.81 12.75 7.21
C MET A 3 25.36 11.49 6.45
N VAL A 4 25.52 10.32 7.06
CA VAL A 4 25.09 9.05 6.45
C VAL A 4 23.56 8.99 6.32
N ALA A 5 22.83 9.47 7.33
CA ALA A 5 21.38 9.53 7.29
C ALA A 5 20.90 10.53 6.22
N ALA A 6 21.52 11.70 6.12
CA ALA A 6 21.22 12.69 5.09
C ALA A 6 21.47 12.16 3.67
N ALA A 7 22.60 11.47 3.44
CA ALA A 7 22.90 10.86 2.15
C ALA A 7 21.88 9.78 1.75
N LYS A 8 21.42 8.95 2.70
CA LYS A 8 20.38 7.95 2.46
C LYS A 8 19.03 8.61 2.13
N LEU A 9 18.66 9.65 2.87
CA LEU A 9 17.44 10.40 2.61
C LEU A 9 17.47 11.03 1.22
N LYS A 10 18.57 11.70 0.86
CA LYS A 10 18.71 12.30 -0.48
C LYS A 10 18.55 11.26 -1.59
N ARG A 11 19.23 10.11 -1.48
CA ARG A 11 19.07 9.04 -2.47
C ARG A 11 17.62 8.54 -2.61
N ALA A 12 16.89 8.42 -1.49
CA ALA A 12 15.50 8.02 -1.52
C ALA A 12 14.61 9.08 -2.17
N GLN A 13 14.85 10.37 -1.89
CA GLN A 13 14.17 11.49 -2.54
C GLN A 13 14.43 11.52 -4.04
N ASP A 14 15.71 11.45 -4.45
CA ASP A 14 16.09 11.45 -5.87
C ASP A 14 15.42 10.29 -6.64
N SER A 15 15.33 9.10 -6.01
CA SER A 15 14.66 7.95 -6.61
C SER A 15 13.15 8.17 -6.75
N ALA A 16 12.50 8.75 -5.75
CA ALA A 16 11.08 9.07 -5.79
C ALA A 16 10.76 10.14 -6.85
N GLU A 17 11.60 11.19 -6.93
CA GLU A 17 11.44 12.26 -7.91
C GLU A 17 11.62 11.76 -9.35
N LYS A 18 12.58 10.87 -9.60
CA LYS A 18 12.77 10.22 -10.91
C LYS A 18 11.58 9.36 -11.34
N GLY A 19 10.90 8.71 -10.40
CA GLY A 19 9.73 7.90 -10.68
C GLY A 19 8.45 8.70 -10.92
N ARG A 20 8.36 9.93 -10.43
CA ARG A 20 7.16 10.76 -10.48
C ARG A 20 6.63 11.01 -11.89
N PRO A 21 7.45 11.42 -12.90
CA PRO A 21 6.96 11.67 -14.26
C PRO A 21 6.33 10.43 -14.90
N TYR A 22 6.86 9.24 -14.59
CA TYR A 22 6.29 7.98 -15.06
C TYR A 22 4.92 7.72 -14.43
N SER A 23 4.80 7.89 -13.11
CA SER A 23 3.54 7.72 -12.39
C SER A 23 2.45 8.69 -12.88
N GLU A 24 2.81 9.94 -13.14
CA GLU A 24 1.90 10.97 -13.65
C GLU A 24 1.40 10.62 -15.05
N LYS A 25 2.31 10.20 -15.96
CA LYS A 25 1.92 9.76 -17.29
C LYS A 25 1.01 8.53 -17.25
N MET A 26 1.34 7.56 -16.42
CA MET A 26 0.53 6.35 -16.23
C MET A 26 -0.89 6.70 -15.72
N ASN A 27 -0.99 7.56 -14.71
CA ASN A 27 -2.27 8.03 -14.21
C ASN A 27 -3.10 8.72 -15.31
N ASN A 28 -2.50 9.56 -16.12
CA ASN A 28 -3.18 10.24 -17.22
C ASN A 28 -3.69 9.23 -18.27
N ILE A 29 -2.90 8.21 -18.60
CA ILE A 29 -3.33 7.14 -19.51
C ILE A 29 -4.53 6.39 -18.92
N ILE A 30 -4.47 6.00 -17.65
CA ILE A 30 -5.56 5.30 -16.97
C ILE A 30 -6.82 6.16 -16.94
N LEU A 31 -6.71 7.44 -16.63
CA LEU A 31 -7.85 8.37 -16.63
C LEU A 31 -8.46 8.51 -18.02
N ASN A 32 -7.64 8.65 -19.06
CA ASN A 32 -8.12 8.73 -20.44
C ASN A 32 -8.82 7.46 -20.88
N LEU A 33 -8.26 6.29 -20.55
CA LEU A 33 -8.90 5.01 -20.85
C LEU A 33 -10.23 4.87 -20.10
N SER A 34 -10.28 5.24 -18.83
CA SER A 34 -11.49 5.17 -18.00
C SER A 34 -12.58 6.12 -18.51
N SER A 35 -12.22 7.29 -18.98
CA SER A 35 -13.18 8.26 -19.54
C SER A 35 -13.75 7.85 -20.90
N GLY A 36 -13.02 7.04 -21.66
CA GLY A 36 -13.47 6.52 -22.95
C GLY A 36 -14.39 5.29 -22.85
N ILE A 37 -14.59 4.74 -21.64
CA ILE A 37 -15.46 3.58 -21.44
C ILE A 37 -16.93 4.03 -21.41
N SER A 38 -17.65 3.76 -22.47
CA SER A 38 -19.09 4.04 -22.57
C SER A 38 -19.93 2.93 -21.93
N ASP A 39 -19.46 1.68 -21.98
CA ASP A 39 -20.15 0.52 -21.42
C ASP A 39 -19.29 -0.15 -20.33
N LYS A 40 -19.79 -0.14 -19.10
CA LYS A 40 -19.10 -0.74 -17.94
C LYS A 40 -19.12 -2.28 -17.94
N GLU A 41 -20.06 -2.90 -18.65
CA GLU A 41 -20.19 -4.36 -18.65
C GLU A 41 -19.12 -5.03 -19.50
N THR A 42 -18.76 -4.41 -20.63
CA THR A 42 -17.73 -4.91 -21.55
C THR A 42 -16.31 -4.45 -21.20
N ALA A 43 -16.20 -3.48 -20.30
CA ALA A 43 -14.90 -2.92 -19.91
C ALA A 43 -14.07 -3.88 -19.04
N PRO A 44 -12.73 -3.86 -19.15
CA PRO A 44 -11.86 -4.62 -18.26
C PRO A 44 -12.15 -4.30 -16.78
N LYS A 45 -12.32 -5.34 -15.96
CA LYS A 45 -12.69 -5.20 -14.54
C LYS A 45 -11.69 -4.37 -13.72
N LEU A 46 -10.43 -4.30 -14.14
CA LEU A 46 -9.43 -3.42 -13.52
C LEU A 46 -9.71 -1.93 -13.73
N LEU A 47 -10.46 -1.55 -14.76
CA LEU A 47 -10.84 -0.17 -15.04
C LEU A 47 -12.26 0.15 -14.54
N SER A 48 -13.21 -0.77 -14.76
CA SER A 48 -14.62 -0.57 -14.43
C SER A 48 -14.99 -0.96 -12.99
N GLY A 49 -14.12 -1.70 -12.31
CA GLY A 49 -14.42 -2.33 -11.04
C GLY A 49 -15.24 -3.64 -11.21
N THR A 50 -15.45 -4.34 -10.12
CA THR A 50 -16.22 -5.59 -10.10
C THR A 50 -17.71 -5.39 -9.85
N GLY A 51 -18.14 -4.20 -9.49
CA GLY A 51 -19.49 -3.90 -9.01
C GLY A 51 -19.83 -4.54 -7.66
N LYS A 52 -18.92 -5.29 -7.06
CA LYS A 52 -19.09 -5.97 -5.78
C LYS A 52 -18.27 -5.27 -4.71
N GLU A 53 -18.92 -4.84 -3.63
CA GLU A 53 -18.27 -4.13 -2.51
C GLU A 53 -18.21 -4.97 -1.23
N GLN A 54 -18.36 -6.29 -1.32
CA GLN A 54 -18.42 -7.14 -0.14
C GLN A 54 -17.04 -7.47 0.42
N VAL A 55 -16.03 -7.62 -0.43
CA VAL A 55 -14.66 -7.99 -0.02
C VAL A 55 -13.71 -6.82 -0.24
N HIS A 56 -13.03 -6.39 0.80
CA HIS A 56 -12.05 -5.31 0.75
C HIS A 56 -10.64 -5.81 1.03
N LEU A 57 -9.73 -5.59 0.08
CA LEU A 57 -8.30 -5.78 0.28
C LEU A 57 -7.66 -4.46 0.75
N CYS A 58 -7.06 -4.48 1.93
CA CYS A 58 -6.37 -3.34 2.50
C CYS A 58 -4.86 -3.58 2.53
N VAL A 59 -4.11 -2.76 1.79
CA VAL A 59 -2.65 -2.78 1.82
C VAL A 59 -2.16 -1.74 2.81
N VAL A 60 -1.47 -2.18 3.87
CA VAL A 60 -0.97 -1.32 4.95
C VAL A 60 0.53 -1.18 4.85
N LEU A 61 1.02 -0.02 4.40
CA LEU A 61 2.43 0.26 4.23
C LEU A 61 3.00 0.93 5.48
N THR A 62 3.98 0.28 6.10
CA THR A 62 4.73 0.78 7.25
C THR A 62 6.22 0.61 7.02
N SER A 63 7.05 1.10 7.93
CA SER A 63 8.49 0.82 7.86
C SER A 63 8.84 -0.54 8.45
N ASP A 64 9.99 -1.09 8.03
CA ASP A 64 10.60 -2.25 8.68
C ASP A 64 11.36 -1.89 9.96
N ARG A 65 11.73 -0.63 10.11
CA ARG A 65 12.50 -0.11 11.25
C ARG A 65 11.62 0.73 12.15
N GLY A 66 11.97 0.75 13.44
CA GLY A 66 11.38 1.65 14.42
C GLY A 66 12.11 3.00 14.47
N LEU A 67 11.86 3.75 15.55
CA LEU A 67 12.46 5.06 15.83
C LEU A 67 12.13 6.12 14.77
N CYS A 68 10.94 6.04 14.20
CA CYS A 68 10.38 6.96 13.20
C CYS A 68 9.27 7.85 13.78
N GLY A 69 9.32 8.16 15.08
CA GLY A 69 8.29 8.93 15.78
C GLY A 69 6.91 8.25 15.67
N GLY A 70 5.88 9.03 15.43
CA GLY A 70 4.50 8.54 15.30
C GLY A 70 4.14 7.90 13.96
N PHE A 71 5.07 7.80 13.01
CA PHE A 71 4.78 7.36 11.64
C PHE A 71 4.02 6.03 11.58
N ASN A 72 4.62 4.95 12.10
CA ASN A 72 3.98 3.63 12.07
C ASN A 72 2.71 3.59 12.92
N ALA A 73 2.74 4.20 14.12
CA ALA A 73 1.60 4.21 15.04
C ALA A 73 0.38 4.90 14.44
N ASN A 74 0.57 6.02 13.75
CA ASN A 74 -0.52 6.77 13.11
C ASN A 74 -1.15 5.99 11.95
N ILE A 75 -0.33 5.34 11.10
CA ILE A 75 -0.81 4.49 10.02
C ILE A 75 -1.65 3.35 10.59
N ILE A 76 -1.14 2.65 11.59
CA ILE A 76 -1.83 1.51 12.20
C ILE A 76 -3.13 1.94 12.90
N LYS A 77 -3.13 3.08 13.59
CA LYS A 77 -4.34 3.65 14.19
C LYS A 77 -5.41 3.92 13.14
N LYS A 78 -5.01 4.54 12.02
CA LYS A 78 -5.93 4.82 10.90
C LYS A 78 -6.45 3.53 10.26
N ALA A 79 -5.57 2.56 10.03
CA ALA A 79 -5.94 1.24 9.49
C ALA A 79 -6.95 0.54 10.40
N LYS A 80 -6.69 0.46 11.71
CA LYS A 80 -7.62 -0.16 12.68
C LYS A 80 -9.00 0.52 12.68
N SER A 81 -9.04 1.86 12.63
CA SER A 81 -10.30 2.61 12.54
C SER A 81 -11.06 2.25 11.26
N TYR A 82 -10.38 2.13 10.13
CA TYR A 82 -10.99 1.74 8.87
C TYR A 82 -11.49 0.29 8.88
N PHE A 83 -10.71 -0.64 9.44
CA PHE A 83 -11.12 -2.04 9.61
C PHE A 83 -12.36 -2.19 10.49
N ALA A 84 -12.43 -1.42 11.58
CA ALA A 84 -13.61 -1.40 12.44
C ALA A 84 -14.85 -0.92 11.69
N LYS A 85 -14.71 0.07 10.80
CA LYS A 85 -15.80 0.54 9.95
C LYS A 85 -16.28 -0.57 9.00
N LEU A 86 -15.37 -1.22 8.26
CA LEU A 86 -15.70 -2.31 7.35
C LEU A 86 -16.40 -3.48 8.07
N ASN A 87 -15.90 -3.85 9.25
CA ASN A 87 -16.53 -4.90 10.06
C ASN A 87 -17.95 -4.52 10.50
N LYS A 88 -18.21 -3.26 10.87
CA LYS A 88 -19.56 -2.78 11.22
C LYS A 88 -20.51 -2.81 10.02
N GLU A 89 -19.98 -2.60 8.82
CA GLU A 89 -20.73 -2.68 7.55
C GLU A 89 -20.93 -4.13 7.07
N GLY A 90 -20.48 -5.13 7.83
CA GLY A 90 -20.59 -6.56 7.47
C GLY A 90 -19.72 -6.96 6.29
N LYS A 91 -18.68 -6.17 5.95
CA LYS A 91 -17.79 -6.44 4.82
C LYS A 91 -16.65 -7.36 5.22
N GLU A 92 -16.24 -8.24 4.30
CA GLU A 92 -15.08 -9.09 4.46
C GLU A 92 -13.78 -8.27 4.28
N LEU A 93 -12.88 -8.41 5.24
CA LEU A 93 -11.58 -7.71 5.24
C LEU A 93 -10.46 -8.71 4.97
N LYS A 94 -9.62 -8.41 3.97
CA LYS A 94 -8.33 -9.03 3.71
C LYS A 94 -7.22 -7.99 3.82
N ILE A 95 -6.08 -8.37 4.39
CA ILE A 95 -4.99 -7.42 4.67
C ILE A 95 -3.70 -7.95 4.07
N ILE A 96 -2.98 -7.07 3.35
CA ILE A 96 -1.56 -7.23 3.04
C ILE A 96 -0.80 -6.21 3.87
N THR A 97 0.22 -6.65 4.59
CA THR A 97 1.12 -5.75 5.31
C THR A 97 2.43 -5.60 4.56
N VAL A 98 2.84 -4.35 4.34
CA VAL A 98 4.15 -4.01 3.78
C VAL A 98 4.94 -3.31 4.88
N GLY A 99 6.04 -3.93 5.30
CA GLY A 99 6.83 -3.50 6.44
C GLY A 99 6.52 -4.27 7.73
N SER A 100 7.57 -4.73 8.42
CA SER A 100 7.46 -5.61 9.60
C SER A 100 6.73 -4.93 10.77
N LYS A 101 6.89 -3.61 10.95
CA LYS A 101 6.29 -2.92 12.10
C LYS A 101 4.77 -2.87 12.06
N GLY A 102 4.17 -2.78 10.87
CA GLY A 102 2.72 -2.91 10.69
C GLY A 102 2.25 -4.31 11.00
N ASN A 103 2.93 -5.30 10.43
CA ASN A 103 2.60 -6.70 10.66
C ASN A 103 2.63 -7.08 12.15
N ASP A 104 3.71 -6.75 12.87
CA ASP A 104 3.88 -7.08 14.28
C ASP A 104 2.72 -6.58 15.16
N GLN A 105 2.18 -5.40 14.84
CA GLN A 105 1.09 -4.81 15.61
C GLN A 105 -0.30 -5.25 15.14
N LEU A 106 -0.48 -5.51 13.86
CA LEU A 106 -1.78 -5.94 13.31
C LEU A 106 -2.01 -7.44 13.51
N LYS A 107 -0.97 -8.25 13.47
CA LYS A 107 -1.05 -9.72 13.62
C LYS A 107 -1.74 -10.15 14.90
N ARG A 108 -1.60 -9.40 16.00
CA ARG A 108 -2.21 -9.74 17.30
C ARG A 108 -3.74 -9.75 17.27
N VAL A 109 -4.35 -8.88 16.45
CA VAL A 109 -5.82 -8.69 16.40
C VAL A 109 -6.41 -9.18 15.09
N TYR A 110 -5.67 -9.03 14.00
CA TYR A 110 -6.15 -9.31 12.64
C TYR A 110 -5.33 -10.40 11.93
N GLY A 111 -4.62 -11.26 12.67
CA GLY A 111 -3.73 -12.28 12.10
C GLY A 111 -4.41 -13.21 11.10
N ASN A 112 -5.65 -13.62 11.36
CA ASN A 112 -6.46 -14.45 10.47
C ASN A 112 -6.96 -13.73 9.21
N LYS A 113 -6.83 -12.42 9.14
CA LYS A 113 -7.20 -11.58 7.99
C LYS A 113 -6.00 -11.12 7.17
N ILE A 114 -4.79 -11.31 7.69
CA ILE A 114 -3.54 -11.02 6.98
C ILE A 114 -3.23 -12.17 6.05
N ILE A 115 -3.32 -11.93 4.75
CA ILE A 115 -3.03 -12.92 3.71
C ILE A 115 -1.55 -12.96 3.35
N GLU A 116 -0.86 -11.81 3.44
CA GLU A 116 0.57 -11.73 3.14
C GLU A 116 1.26 -10.62 3.92
N ASN A 117 2.56 -10.83 4.18
CA ASN A 117 3.45 -9.84 4.75
C ASN A 117 4.71 -9.68 3.91
N ILE A 118 4.90 -8.50 3.34
CA ILE A 118 6.05 -8.15 2.52
C ILE A 118 7.00 -7.28 3.35
N SER A 119 8.25 -7.70 3.49
CA SER A 119 9.28 -6.96 4.23
C SER A 119 10.50 -6.71 3.34
N PHE A 120 11.03 -5.49 3.42
CA PHE A 120 12.27 -5.08 2.73
C PHE A 120 13.50 -5.20 3.62
N LYS A 121 13.38 -5.83 4.79
CA LYS A 121 14.43 -5.87 5.81
C LYS A 121 15.76 -6.43 5.27
N ASN A 122 15.68 -7.40 4.36
CA ASN A 122 16.83 -8.06 3.75
C ASN A 122 17.21 -7.48 2.39
N SER A 123 16.51 -6.43 1.93
CA SER A 123 16.79 -5.77 0.65
C SER A 123 17.65 -4.54 0.86
N LYS A 124 18.68 -4.37 0.02
CA LYS A 124 19.47 -3.12 0.00
C LYS A 124 18.69 -1.96 -0.61
N ASN A 125 17.82 -2.23 -1.57
CA ASN A 125 17.01 -1.24 -2.27
C ASN A 125 15.61 -1.80 -2.55
N ALA A 126 14.59 -0.96 -2.44
CA ALA A 126 13.27 -1.26 -2.98
C ALA A 126 13.38 -1.29 -4.51
N ASN A 127 12.95 -2.38 -5.13
CA ASN A 127 12.95 -2.55 -6.58
C ASN A 127 11.58 -3.05 -7.05
N TYR A 128 11.38 -3.10 -8.35
CA TYR A 128 10.12 -3.51 -8.98
C TYR A 128 9.64 -4.89 -8.54
N PHE A 129 10.56 -5.82 -8.30
CA PHE A 129 10.25 -7.18 -7.82
C PHE A 129 9.37 -7.21 -6.55
N TYR A 130 9.56 -6.24 -5.64
CA TYR A 130 8.73 -6.14 -4.44
C TYR A 130 7.37 -5.50 -4.72
N ALA A 131 7.28 -4.60 -5.71
CA ALA A 131 6.02 -4.03 -6.12
C ALA A 131 5.13 -5.06 -6.84
N GLU A 132 5.74 -5.96 -7.59
CA GLU A 132 5.07 -7.06 -8.28
C GLU A 132 4.42 -8.08 -7.32
N LYS A 133 4.95 -8.18 -6.09
CA LYS A 133 4.40 -9.06 -5.05
C LYS A 133 3.15 -8.51 -4.35
N VAL A 134 2.92 -7.20 -4.44
CA VAL A 134 1.75 -6.53 -3.86
C VAL A 134 0.57 -6.59 -4.81
#